data_e5ecc2d490f41b08109b273b482bf083
#
_entry.id   e5ecc2d490f41b08109b273b482bf083
#
_cell.length_a   1.000
_cell.length_b   1.000
_cell.length_c   1.000
_cell.angle_alpha   90.00
_cell.angle_beta   90.00
_cell.angle_gamma   90.00
#
_symmetry.space_group_name_H-M   'P 1'
#
loop_
_entity.id
_entity.type
_entity.pdbx_description
1 polymer ?
#
loop_
_entity_poly.entity_id
_entity_poly.type
_entity_poly.pdbx_seq_one_letter_code
_entity_poly.pdbx_strand_id
1 'polypeptide(L)'
;MSTLKIDDQNEIYYEYVEPKGDGHTFVFVNALTGSTAAWNGVIGNRITEDGNGFLAYNFRGQDNSKFNEELNLDTDLIVSDLCLLIEKLKFKNIILVGLSIGGLYASLALEKGVKSNGLVLINTLRKNNSRLKWINETMVNVARYGGTSLLMDMNMPVIASPSFLDKMKPNALNTVSYTHIRAHETVMNRGWRLLR
;
A
#
# COMPACT_ATOMS: atom_id res chain seq x y z
N MET A 1 15.96 5.59 -3.38
CA MET A 1 14.79 6.34 -2.85
C MET A 1 14.54 7.48 -3.79
N SER A 2 13.35 7.58 -4.33
CA SER A 2 13.01 8.59 -5.33
C SER A 2 11.57 9.06 -5.18
N THR A 3 11.27 10.20 -5.75
CA THR A 3 9.91 10.77 -5.78
C THR A 3 9.52 11.07 -7.22
N LEU A 4 8.32 10.67 -7.60
CA LEU A 4 7.68 11.12 -8.82
C LEU A 4 6.83 12.34 -8.48
N LYS A 5 7.28 13.51 -8.91
CA LYS A 5 6.52 14.75 -8.77
C LYS A 5 5.35 14.74 -9.76
N ILE A 6 4.14 14.93 -9.26
CA ILE A 6 2.92 15.05 -10.09
C ILE A 6 2.62 16.53 -10.30
N ASP A 7 2.62 17.30 -9.21
CA ASP A 7 2.48 18.74 -9.17
C ASP A 7 3.17 19.31 -7.92
N ASP A 8 2.93 20.55 -7.55
CA ASP A 8 3.59 21.19 -6.40
C ASP A 8 3.11 20.66 -5.05
N GLN A 9 1.93 20.04 -4.99
CA GLN A 9 1.31 19.54 -3.78
C GLN A 9 1.23 18.02 -3.72
N ASN A 10 1.54 17.33 -4.81
CA ASN A 10 1.38 15.88 -4.94
C ASN A 10 2.67 15.22 -5.43
N GLU A 11 3.13 14.23 -4.68
CA GLU A 11 4.30 13.42 -5.03
C GLU A 11 4.07 11.97 -4.64
N ILE A 12 4.59 11.04 -5.44
CA ILE A 12 4.61 9.62 -5.15
C ILE A 12 6.03 9.23 -4.76
N TYR A 13 6.21 8.81 -3.52
CA TYR A 13 7.46 8.21 -3.06
C TYR A 13 7.55 6.77 -3.53
N TYR A 14 8.73 6.38 -4.04
CA TYR A 14 9.00 5.00 -4.44
C TYR A 14 10.45 4.58 -4.21
N GLU A 15 10.64 3.30 -4.12
CA GLU A 15 11.93 2.63 -4.02
C GLU A 15 12.06 1.66 -5.19
N TYR A 16 13.12 1.81 -5.96
CA TYR A 16 13.33 1.04 -7.18
C TYR A 16 14.75 0.49 -7.23
N VAL A 17 14.84 -0.78 -7.60
CA VAL A 17 16.08 -1.48 -7.96
C VAL A 17 15.88 -2.05 -9.36
N GLU A 18 16.76 -1.70 -10.28
CA GLU A 18 16.70 -2.16 -11.68
C GLU A 18 17.00 -3.66 -11.79
N PRO A 19 16.29 -4.41 -12.66
CA PRO A 19 16.61 -5.81 -12.90
C PRO A 19 17.94 -5.98 -13.63
N LYS A 20 18.60 -7.11 -13.43
CA LYS A 20 19.79 -7.49 -14.18
C LYS A 20 19.37 -8.15 -15.51
N GLY A 21 19.86 -7.64 -16.64
CA GLY A 21 19.56 -8.18 -17.96
C GLY A 21 18.05 -8.16 -18.27
N ASP A 22 17.48 -9.31 -18.65
CA ASP A 22 16.07 -9.46 -18.99
C ASP A 22 15.17 -9.86 -17.79
N GLY A 23 15.61 -9.63 -16.57
CA GLY A 23 14.85 -9.92 -15.36
C GLY A 23 13.52 -9.16 -15.31
N HIS A 24 12.57 -9.70 -14.53
CA HIS A 24 11.29 -9.04 -14.31
C HIS A 24 11.41 -7.98 -13.22
N THR A 25 10.64 -6.90 -13.33
CA THR A 25 10.45 -5.95 -12.23
C THR A 25 9.16 -6.27 -11.47
N PHE A 26 9.30 -6.63 -10.20
CA PHE A 26 8.16 -6.83 -9.31
C PHE A 26 7.67 -5.47 -8.78
N VAL A 27 6.44 -5.13 -9.10
CA VAL A 27 5.78 -3.87 -8.71
C VAL A 27 4.83 -4.16 -7.56
N PHE A 28 5.19 -3.71 -6.36
CA PHE A 28 4.45 -3.95 -5.13
C PHE A 28 3.43 -2.85 -4.87
N VAL A 29 2.17 -3.26 -4.78
CA VAL A 29 1.03 -2.39 -4.52
C VAL A 29 0.54 -2.61 -3.09
N ASN A 30 0.65 -1.57 -2.26
CA ASN A 30 0.46 -1.62 -0.83
C ASN A 30 -0.97 -2.01 -0.40
N ALA A 31 -1.09 -2.52 0.83
CA ALA A 31 -2.34 -2.47 1.56
C ALA A 31 -2.69 -1.03 1.96
N LEU A 32 -3.91 -0.79 2.41
CA LEU A 32 -4.41 0.53 2.79
C LEU A 32 -3.52 1.23 3.84
N THR A 33 -3.09 0.48 4.85
CA THR A 33 -2.22 0.97 5.94
C THR A 33 -0.76 0.59 5.74
N GLY A 34 -0.39 0.13 4.53
CA GLY A 34 0.97 -0.28 4.19
C GLY A 34 1.87 0.88 3.78
N SER A 35 3.15 0.57 3.70
CA SER A 35 4.17 1.44 3.09
C SER A 35 5.22 0.59 2.39
N THR A 36 6.17 1.23 1.70
CA THR A 36 7.30 0.54 1.06
C THR A 36 8.08 -0.33 2.04
N ALA A 37 8.10 0.03 3.33
CA ALA A 37 8.78 -0.73 4.37
C ALA A 37 8.28 -2.18 4.54
N ALA A 38 7.03 -2.46 4.16
CA ALA A 38 6.47 -3.81 4.20
C ALA A 38 7.14 -4.78 3.20
N TRP A 39 7.73 -4.24 2.14
CA TRP A 39 8.30 -5.00 1.04
C TRP A 39 9.82 -5.04 1.06
N ASN A 40 10.44 -4.07 1.71
CA ASN A 40 11.89 -4.00 1.86
C ASN A 40 12.43 -5.13 2.74
N GLY A 41 13.72 -5.24 2.82
CA GLY A 41 14.35 -6.28 3.61
C GLY A 41 14.21 -7.66 2.97
N VAL A 42 13.60 -8.62 3.65
CA VAL A 42 13.62 -10.03 3.21
C VAL A 42 13.05 -10.23 1.81
N ILE A 43 11.91 -9.62 1.48
CA ILE A 43 11.27 -9.78 0.17
C ILE A 43 12.08 -9.08 -0.92
N GLY A 44 12.36 -7.79 -0.74
CA GLY A 44 13.08 -6.99 -1.73
C GLY A 44 14.50 -7.54 -1.97
N ASN A 45 15.23 -7.90 -0.91
CA ASN A 45 16.56 -8.48 -1.02
C ASN A 45 16.52 -9.79 -1.83
N ARG A 46 15.60 -10.70 -1.50
CA ARG A 46 15.51 -11.99 -2.20
C ARG A 46 15.24 -11.81 -3.69
N ILE A 47 14.32 -10.93 -4.06
CA ILE A 47 13.98 -10.63 -5.46
C ILE A 47 15.21 -10.09 -6.21
N THR A 48 15.92 -9.15 -5.60
CA THR A 48 17.08 -8.50 -6.23
C THR A 48 18.31 -9.41 -6.28
N GLU A 49 18.50 -10.30 -5.29
CA GLU A 49 19.51 -11.34 -5.31
C GLU A 49 19.33 -12.29 -6.49
N ASP A 50 18.08 -12.66 -6.80
CA ASP A 50 17.74 -13.51 -7.94
C ASP A 50 17.80 -12.75 -9.30
N GLY A 51 18.32 -11.51 -9.31
CA GLY A 51 18.52 -10.71 -10.52
C GLY A 51 17.28 -9.98 -11.05
N ASN A 52 16.17 -10.03 -10.32
CA ASN A 52 14.97 -9.31 -10.68
C ASN A 52 14.97 -7.86 -10.16
N GLY A 53 14.16 -7.03 -10.77
CA GLY A 53 13.90 -5.67 -10.33
C GLY A 53 12.84 -5.62 -9.23
N PHE A 54 12.92 -4.60 -8.42
CA PHE A 54 12.02 -4.34 -7.30
C PHE A 54 11.51 -2.92 -7.39
N LEU A 55 10.19 -2.72 -7.34
CA LEU A 55 9.55 -1.43 -7.16
C LEU A 55 8.50 -1.54 -6.06
N ALA A 56 8.65 -0.74 -5.02
CA ALA A 56 7.60 -0.48 -4.04
C ALA A 56 7.32 1.03 -3.99
N TYR A 57 6.06 1.42 -3.80
CA TYR A 57 5.67 2.82 -3.75
C TYR A 57 4.58 3.06 -2.71
N ASN A 58 4.49 4.27 -2.23
CA ASN A 58 3.45 4.71 -1.32
C ASN A 58 2.34 5.42 -2.09
N PHE A 59 1.08 5.09 -1.82
CA PHE A 59 -0.04 5.89 -2.35
C PHE A 59 0.08 7.33 -1.88
N ARG A 60 -0.52 8.26 -2.59
CA ARG A 60 -0.65 9.64 -2.08
C ARG A 60 -1.22 9.62 -0.67
N GLY A 61 -0.59 10.39 0.22
CA GLY A 61 -0.95 10.43 1.63
C GLY A 61 -0.50 9.25 2.48
N GLN A 62 0.16 8.24 1.91
CA GLN A 62 0.89 7.25 2.70
C GLN A 62 2.33 7.73 2.94
N ASP A 63 2.75 7.67 4.21
CA ASP A 63 4.12 7.92 4.66
C ASP A 63 4.78 9.12 3.94
N ASN A 64 5.79 8.88 3.10
CA ASN A 64 6.59 9.92 2.43
C ASN A 64 5.95 10.46 1.12
N SER A 65 4.77 9.99 0.71
CA SER A 65 4.08 10.52 -0.46
C SER A 65 3.26 11.75 -0.10
N LYS A 66 3.53 12.88 -0.77
CA LYS A 66 2.77 14.12 -0.56
C LYS A 66 1.38 14.02 -1.17
N PHE A 67 0.43 14.67 -0.53
CA PHE A 67 -0.96 14.66 -0.94
C PHE A 67 -1.66 15.99 -0.64
N ASN A 68 -2.31 16.56 -1.65
CA ASN A 68 -3.20 17.69 -1.44
C ASN A 68 -4.52 17.19 -0.80
N GLU A 69 -4.79 17.65 0.42
CA GLU A 69 -5.95 17.23 1.20
C GLU A 69 -7.31 17.62 0.60
N GLU A 70 -7.33 18.57 -0.31
CA GLU A 70 -8.54 18.98 -1.03
C GLU A 70 -8.95 17.98 -2.11
N LEU A 71 -8.02 17.13 -2.59
CA LEU A 71 -8.33 16.10 -3.58
C LEU A 71 -9.14 14.97 -2.96
N ASN A 72 -10.06 14.43 -3.73
CA ASN A 72 -10.72 13.18 -3.36
C ASN A 72 -9.80 12.02 -3.68
N LEU A 73 -9.31 11.36 -2.64
CA LEU A 73 -8.50 10.15 -2.79
C LEU A 73 -9.42 8.95 -3.06
N ASP A 74 -9.74 8.71 -4.30
CA ASP A 74 -10.59 7.60 -4.75
C ASP A 74 -9.81 6.51 -5.49
N THR A 75 -10.50 5.45 -5.84
CA THR A 75 -9.91 4.29 -6.55
C THR A 75 -9.29 4.71 -7.89
N ASP A 76 -9.98 5.58 -8.63
CA ASP A 76 -9.50 6.00 -9.96
C ASP A 76 -8.21 6.80 -9.87
N LEU A 77 -8.08 7.66 -8.88
CA LEU A 77 -6.86 8.43 -8.64
C LEU A 77 -5.68 7.51 -8.31
N ILE A 78 -5.87 6.56 -7.37
CA ILE A 78 -4.80 5.63 -6.96
C ILE A 78 -4.38 4.72 -8.12
N VAL A 79 -5.32 4.21 -8.88
CA VAL A 79 -5.02 3.38 -10.06
C VAL A 79 -4.33 4.19 -11.16
N SER A 80 -4.75 5.44 -11.36
CA SER A 80 -4.09 6.34 -12.33
C SER A 80 -2.65 6.66 -11.92
N ASP A 81 -2.39 6.82 -10.64
CA ASP A 81 -1.04 7.01 -10.10
C ASP A 81 -0.14 5.79 -10.34
N LEU A 82 -0.67 4.59 -10.15
CA LEU A 82 0.06 3.35 -10.47
C LEU A 82 0.39 3.27 -11.97
N CYS A 83 -0.60 3.55 -12.83
CA CYS A 83 -0.39 3.57 -14.28
C CYS A 83 0.67 4.61 -14.68
N LEU A 84 0.59 5.82 -14.12
CA LEU A 84 1.54 6.90 -14.38
C LEU A 84 2.95 6.51 -13.94
N LEU A 85 3.11 5.91 -12.75
CA LEU A 85 4.40 5.48 -12.25
C LEU A 85 5.04 4.43 -13.17
N ILE A 86 4.27 3.44 -13.60
CA ILE A 86 4.72 2.39 -14.54
C ILE A 86 5.12 3.00 -15.88
N GLU A 87 4.32 3.91 -16.42
CA GLU A 87 4.61 4.60 -17.68
C GLU A 87 5.89 5.43 -17.62
N LYS A 88 6.06 6.20 -16.54
CA LYS A 88 7.23 7.07 -16.36
C LYS A 88 8.54 6.30 -16.20
N LEU A 89 8.50 5.17 -15.50
CA LEU A 89 9.69 4.34 -15.27
C LEU A 89 9.97 3.37 -16.44
N LYS A 90 9.07 3.25 -17.43
CA LYS A 90 9.25 2.52 -18.69
C LYS A 90 9.72 1.06 -18.52
N PHE A 91 9.13 0.36 -17.59
CA PHE A 91 9.46 -1.06 -17.38
C PHE A 91 9.13 -1.91 -18.61
N LYS A 92 10.00 -2.90 -18.90
CA LYS A 92 9.80 -3.83 -20.01
C LYS A 92 8.99 -5.08 -19.60
N ASN A 93 9.41 -5.69 -18.51
CA ASN A 93 8.83 -6.93 -17.98
C ASN A 93 8.38 -6.71 -16.55
N ILE A 94 7.09 -6.62 -16.30
CA ILE A 94 6.58 -6.39 -14.94
C ILE A 94 5.74 -7.55 -14.45
N ILE A 95 5.80 -7.78 -13.13
CA ILE A 95 4.89 -8.62 -12.37
C ILE A 95 4.25 -7.72 -11.30
N LEU A 96 2.95 -7.58 -11.36
CA LEU A 96 2.20 -6.83 -10.34
C LEU A 96 1.99 -7.72 -9.11
N VAL A 97 2.28 -7.18 -7.92
CA VAL A 97 2.07 -7.87 -6.64
C VAL A 97 1.23 -6.99 -5.75
N GLY A 98 -0.01 -7.36 -5.53
CA GLY A 98 -0.94 -6.56 -4.74
C GLY A 98 -1.34 -7.22 -3.42
N LEU A 99 -1.21 -6.48 -2.33
CA LEU A 99 -1.63 -6.92 -1.00
C LEU A 99 -2.96 -6.29 -0.63
N SER A 100 -3.93 -7.12 -0.22
CA SER A 100 -5.24 -6.65 0.24
C SER A 100 -5.92 -5.79 -0.83
N ILE A 101 -6.27 -4.53 -0.54
CA ILE A 101 -6.83 -3.58 -1.51
C ILE A 101 -5.85 -3.28 -2.66
N GLY A 102 -4.55 -3.39 -2.44
CA GLY A 102 -3.54 -3.25 -3.49
C GLY A 102 -3.69 -4.24 -4.63
N GLY A 103 -4.21 -5.44 -4.35
CA GLY A 103 -4.54 -6.40 -5.40
C GLY A 103 -5.71 -5.99 -6.28
N LEU A 104 -6.69 -5.26 -5.71
CA LEU A 104 -7.75 -4.65 -6.51
C LEU A 104 -7.17 -3.56 -7.43
N TYR A 105 -6.33 -2.67 -6.91
CA TYR A 105 -5.72 -1.61 -7.70
C TYR A 105 -4.82 -2.15 -8.81
N ALA A 106 -4.04 -3.21 -8.51
CA ALA A 106 -3.25 -3.91 -9.52
C ALA A 106 -4.12 -4.51 -10.64
N SER A 107 -5.26 -5.13 -10.28
CA SER A 107 -6.21 -5.67 -11.25
C SER A 107 -6.84 -4.58 -12.12
N LEU A 108 -7.26 -3.46 -11.51
CA LEU A 108 -7.82 -2.32 -12.24
C LEU A 108 -6.80 -1.63 -13.15
N ALA A 109 -5.51 -1.62 -12.77
CA ALA A 109 -4.45 -1.11 -13.63
C ALA A 109 -4.29 -1.98 -14.91
N LEU A 110 -4.43 -3.30 -14.80
CA LEU A 110 -4.49 -4.19 -15.97
C LEU A 110 -5.70 -3.88 -16.85
N GLU A 111 -6.87 -3.66 -16.28
CA GLU A 111 -8.08 -3.25 -17.03
C GLU A 111 -7.88 -1.90 -17.73
N LYS A 112 -7.12 -0.98 -17.14
CA LYS A 112 -6.72 0.31 -17.77
C LYS A 112 -5.61 0.17 -18.82
N GLY A 113 -5.13 -1.04 -19.10
CA GLY A 113 -4.21 -1.33 -20.20
C GLY A 113 -2.74 -1.47 -19.81
N VAL A 114 -2.41 -1.46 -18.52
CA VAL A 114 -1.05 -1.81 -18.05
C VAL A 114 -0.75 -3.23 -18.50
N LYS A 115 0.36 -3.41 -19.22
CA LYS A 115 0.82 -4.74 -19.65
C LYS A 115 1.68 -5.33 -18.54
N SER A 116 1.35 -6.54 -18.10
CA SER A 116 2.11 -7.28 -17.09
C SER A 116 2.29 -8.73 -17.51
N ASN A 117 3.44 -9.31 -17.18
CA ASN A 117 3.75 -10.72 -17.39
C ASN A 117 3.08 -11.64 -16.36
N GLY A 118 2.63 -11.06 -15.22
CA GLY A 118 1.97 -11.81 -14.16
C GLY A 118 1.32 -10.90 -13.13
N LEU A 119 0.36 -11.47 -12.40
CA LEU A 119 -0.33 -10.83 -11.30
C LEU A 119 -0.33 -11.76 -10.08
N VAL A 120 0.22 -11.29 -8.97
CA VAL A 120 0.20 -11.98 -7.67
C VAL A 120 -0.75 -11.25 -6.74
N LEU A 121 -1.75 -11.95 -6.26
CA LEU A 121 -2.76 -11.42 -5.34
C LEU A 121 -2.55 -12.03 -3.95
N ILE A 122 -2.22 -11.20 -2.98
CA ILE A 122 -1.98 -11.60 -1.60
C ILE A 122 -3.15 -11.11 -0.75
N ASN A 123 -3.94 -12.04 -0.21
CA ASN A 123 -5.07 -11.73 0.67
C ASN A 123 -6.02 -10.65 0.10
N THR A 124 -6.24 -10.67 -1.21
CA THR A 124 -7.07 -9.70 -1.93
C THR A 124 -8.53 -10.11 -1.90
N LEU A 125 -9.40 -9.15 -1.67
CA LEU A 125 -10.84 -9.37 -1.68
C LEU A 125 -11.38 -9.31 -3.11
N ARG A 126 -12.12 -10.36 -3.47
CA ARG A 126 -12.77 -10.42 -4.79
C ARG A 126 -14.02 -9.56 -4.88
N LYS A 127 -14.78 -9.47 -3.79
CA LYS A 127 -16.09 -8.82 -3.79
C LYS A 127 -16.37 -8.21 -2.41
N ASN A 128 -16.86 -7.00 -2.43
CA ASN A 128 -17.39 -6.37 -1.22
C ASN A 128 -18.68 -7.07 -0.79
N ASN A 129 -18.85 -7.30 0.50
CA ASN A 129 -20.06 -7.89 1.10
C ASN A 129 -20.45 -7.13 2.38
N SER A 130 -21.65 -7.39 2.88
CA SER A 130 -22.19 -6.68 4.04
C SER A 130 -21.30 -6.81 5.28
N ARG A 131 -20.68 -7.97 5.50
CA ARG A 131 -19.77 -8.19 6.63
C ARG A 131 -18.53 -7.31 6.53
N LEU A 132 -17.91 -7.26 5.34
CA LEU A 132 -16.73 -6.44 5.09
C LEU A 132 -17.07 -4.95 5.22
N LYS A 133 -18.21 -4.55 4.67
CA LYS A 133 -18.69 -3.16 4.78
C LYS A 133 -18.84 -2.76 6.25
N TRP A 134 -19.45 -3.61 7.06
CA TRP A 134 -19.60 -3.37 8.51
C TRP A 134 -18.24 -3.27 9.21
N ILE A 135 -17.31 -4.19 8.92
CA ILE A 135 -15.95 -4.17 9.49
C ILE A 135 -15.26 -2.85 9.13
N ASN A 136 -15.32 -2.44 7.87
CA ASN A 136 -14.69 -1.22 7.41
C ASN A 136 -15.27 0.03 8.10
N GLU A 137 -16.59 0.14 8.20
CA GLU A 137 -17.26 1.24 8.90
C GLU A 137 -16.85 1.27 10.38
N THR A 138 -16.75 0.12 11.02
CA THR A 138 -16.28 0.00 12.40
C THR A 138 -14.84 0.48 12.53
N MET A 139 -13.95 0.06 11.64
CA MET A 139 -12.55 0.46 11.68
C MET A 139 -12.36 1.98 11.49
N VAL A 140 -13.17 2.60 10.61
CA VAL A 140 -13.19 4.08 10.48
C VAL A 140 -13.57 4.76 11.79
N ASN A 141 -14.60 4.27 12.45
CA ASN A 141 -15.04 4.83 13.73
C ASN A 141 -14.00 4.63 14.84
N VAL A 142 -13.40 3.45 14.89
CA VAL A 142 -12.32 3.15 15.85
C VAL A 142 -11.14 4.09 15.63
N ALA A 143 -10.70 4.29 14.37
CA ALA A 143 -9.62 5.21 14.05
C ALA A 143 -9.97 6.67 14.41
N ARG A 144 -11.23 7.07 14.16
CA ARG A 144 -11.70 8.44 14.43
C ARG A 144 -11.78 8.75 15.92
N TYR A 145 -12.29 7.84 16.72
CA TYR A 145 -12.56 8.09 18.14
C TYR A 145 -11.48 7.55 19.08
N GLY A 146 -10.75 6.52 18.68
CA GLY A 146 -9.72 5.88 19.50
C GLY A 146 -8.29 6.04 18.97
N GLY A 147 -8.15 6.66 17.79
CA GLY A 147 -6.86 6.83 17.15
C GLY A 147 -6.23 5.53 16.66
N THR A 148 -4.98 5.63 16.24
CA THR A 148 -4.25 4.50 15.65
C THR A 148 -3.97 3.40 16.67
N SER A 149 -3.72 3.75 17.92
CA SER A 149 -3.42 2.77 18.95
C SER A 149 -4.59 1.80 19.13
N LEU A 150 -5.80 2.33 19.31
CA LEU A 150 -6.99 1.49 19.45
C LEU A 150 -7.27 0.69 18.18
N LEU A 151 -7.06 1.28 17.00
CA LEU A 151 -7.21 0.57 15.74
C LEU A 151 -6.24 -0.61 15.63
N MET A 152 -4.99 -0.43 16.02
CA MET A 152 -3.98 -1.50 16.03
C MET A 152 -4.34 -2.58 17.05
N ASP A 153 -4.73 -2.21 18.27
CA ASP A 153 -5.13 -3.15 19.31
C ASP A 153 -6.33 -4.01 18.89
N MET A 154 -7.28 -3.44 18.17
CA MET A 154 -8.43 -4.18 17.65
C MET A 154 -8.09 -5.06 16.45
N ASN A 155 -7.24 -4.58 15.55
CA ASN A 155 -6.99 -5.23 14.27
C ASN A 155 -5.92 -6.33 14.36
N MET A 156 -4.86 -6.10 15.13
CA MET A 156 -3.75 -7.04 15.23
C MET A 156 -4.16 -8.45 15.69
N PRO A 157 -5.01 -8.63 16.70
CA PRO A 157 -5.47 -9.97 17.10
C PRO A 157 -6.26 -10.72 16.02
N VAL A 158 -6.84 -9.99 15.06
CA VAL A 158 -7.62 -10.58 13.96
C VAL A 158 -6.74 -11.05 12.81
N ILE A 159 -5.61 -10.35 12.56
CA ILE A 159 -4.77 -10.58 11.39
C ILE A 159 -3.44 -11.29 11.68
N ALA A 160 -3.01 -11.34 12.93
CA ALA A 160 -1.73 -11.89 13.32
C ALA A 160 -1.86 -13.19 14.11
N SER A 161 -0.86 -14.08 13.95
CA SER A 161 -0.83 -15.31 14.74
C SER A 161 -0.49 -15.04 16.22
N PRO A 162 -0.92 -15.89 17.15
CA PRO A 162 -0.59 -15.73 18.57
C PRO A 162 0.92 -15.59 18.82
N SER A 163 1.74 -16.41 18.17
CA SER A 163 3.19 -16.36 18.32
C SER A 163 3.82 -15.06 17.79
N PHE A 164 3.20 -14.42 16.80
CA PHE A 164 3.62 -13.10 16.33
C PHE A 164 3.21 -12.01 17.33
N LEU A 165 2.00 -12.09 17.86
CA LEU A 165 1.51 -11.14 18.86
C LEU A 165 2.35 -11.13 20.13
N ASP A 166 2.76 -12.31 20.61
CA ASP A 166 3.64 -12.45 21.79
C ASP A 166 4.99 -11.75 21.60
N LYS A 167 5.52 -11.76 20.37
CA LYS A 167 6.77 -11.06 20.01
C LYS A 167 6.59 -9.55 19.83
N MET A 168 5.45 -9.13 19.31
CA MET A 168 5.19 -7.72 18.96
C MET A 168 4.69 -6.90 20.14
N LYS A 169 3.90 -7.46 21.04
CA LYS A 169 3.24 -6.72 22.12
C LYS A 169 4.20 -5.90 23.01
N PRO A 170 5.39 -6.37 23.38
CA PRO A 170 6.33 -5.56 24.15
C PRO A 170 6.83 -4.31 23.43
N ASN A 171 6.84 -4.32 22.09
CA ASN A 171 7.37 -3.25 21.26
C ASN A 171 6.29 -2.43 20.55
N ALA A 172 5.06 -2.92 20.48
CA ALA A 172 3.98 -2.27 19.73
C ALA A 172 3.65 -0.88 20.26
N LEU A 173 3.61 -0.71 21.57
CA LEU A 173 3.38 0.59 22.22
C LEU A 173 4.50 1.59 21.96
N ASN A 174 5.75 1.14 21.86
CA ASN A 174 6.89 2.00 21.55
C ASN A 174 6.92 2.42 20.08
N THR A 175 6.51 1.54 19.18
CA THR A 175 6.46 1.84 17.73
C THR A 175 5.30 2.79 17.40
N VAL A 176 4.16 2.67 18.07
CA VAL A 176 2.99 3.54 17.88
C VAL A 176 3.27 4.97 18.37
N SER A 177 4.11 5.16 19.39
CA SER A 177 4.44 6.51 19.88
C SER A 177 5.29 7.33 18.88
N TYR A 178 6.00 6.69 17.94
CA TYR A 178 6.81 7.38 16.94
C TYR A 178 6.07 7.67 15.63
N THR A 179 4.99 6.96 15.32
CA THR A 179 4.14 7.22 14.16
C THR A 179 3.04 8.25 14.42
N HIS A 180 3.19 9.02 15.48
CA HIS A 180 2.23 10.05 15.86
C HIS A 180 2.17 11.21 14.88
N ILE A 181 0.97 11.48 14.45
CA ILE A 181 0.33 12.80 14.39
C ILE A 181 -0.02 13.37 13.01
N ARG A 182 0.64 13.06 11.90
CA ARG A 182 0.29 13.76 10.64
C ARG A 182 -0.46 12.94 9.58
N ALA A 183 -0.38 11.63 9.62
CA ALA A 183 -1.08 10.78 8.63
C ALA A 183 -2.52 10.40 9.02
N HIS A 184 -2.96 10.76 10.22
CA HIS A 184 -4.08 10.11 10.87
C HIS A 184 -5.46 10.57 10.44
N GLU A 185 -5.61 11.81 10.04
CA GLU A 185 -6.95 12.31 9.72
C GLU A 185 -7.31 12.18 8.25
N THR A 186 -6.35 12.29 7.37
CA THR A 186 -6.61 12.41 5.94
C THR A 186 -6.66 11.08 5.19
N VAL A 187 -5.65 10.23 5.36
CA VAL A 187 -5.55 8.99 4.55
C VAL A 187 -6.53 7.92 5.03
N MET A 188 -6.63 7.71 6.34
CA MET A 188 -7.58 6.71 6.87
C MET A 188 -9.02 7.15 6.67
N ASN A 189 -9.37 8.41 6.96
CA ASN A 189 -10.73 8.90 6.81
C ASN A 189 -11.20 8.95 5.35
N ARG A 190 -10.30 9.12 4.38
CA ARG A 190 -10.61 9.19 2.95
C ARG A 190 -10.43 7.86 2.24
N GLY A 191 -9.41 7.07 2.57
CA GLY A 191 -9.20 5.75 2.00
C GLY A 191 -10.38 4.80 2.25
N TRP A 192 -11.13 5.00 3.32
CA TRP A 192 -12.34 4.22 3.61
C TRP A 192 -13.55 4.62 2.74
N ARG A 193 -13.53 5.76 2.08
CA ARG A 193 -14.54 6.10 1.06
C ARG A 193 -14.41 5.23 -0.20
N LEU A 194 -13.22 4.65 -0.44
CA LEU A 194 -12.95 3.75 -1.56
C LEU A 194 -13.67 2.39 -1.46
N LEU A 195 -14.18 2.06 -0.28
CA LEU A 195 -14.87 0.80 -0.03
C LEU A 195 -16.41 0.95 0.01
N ARG A 196 -16.91 2.11 -0.31
CA ARG A 196 -18.34 2.36 -0.52
C ARG A 196 -18.71 2.22 -1.97
#